data_48fbfce25b15e1ab461db6f065305ddd
#
_entry.id   48fbfce25b15e1ab461db6f065305ddd
#
_cell.length_a   1.000
_cell.length_b   1.000
_cell.length_c   1.000
_cell.angle_alpha   90.00
_cell.angle_beta   90.00
_cell.angle_gamma   90.00
#
_symmetry.space_group_name_H-M   'P 1'
#
loop_
_entity.id
_entity.type
_entity.pdbx_description
1 polymer ?
#
loop_
_entity_poly.entity_id
_entity_poly.type
_entity_poly.pdbx_seq_one_letter_code
_entity_poly.pdbx_strand_id
1 'polypeptide(L)'
;PQTFVTLEIIPGDAEDNSVRKIIEIEREIVELEERAAKSKIYSLNKNGSEYKIGIIDLPSFYLDFEAWQARDPNYKSSSKDVKNILEDFKKQSVDAVLVDLRNNSGGALTEANKLTGLFTSAGATLQIKESNGNIIPWGDARVRQAWSKPMAVLVNRYSASASEIFAGAIQDYQRGLVIGQRTFGKGTVQRLDNLSEGQLKITESKFYRVSGDSTQSRGIDPDIVLPSTWDIETVGESSLPTHLPWDKI
;
A
#
# COMPACT_ATOMS: atom_id res chain seq x y z
N PRO A 1 -2.36 19.37 18.65
CA PRO A 1 -1.32 19.01 19.63
C PRO A 1 -1.66 19.58 21.01
N GLN A 2 -1.22 18.92 22.09
CA GLN A 2 -1.42 19.35 23.48
C GLN A 2 -2.88 19.36 23.96
N THR A 3 -3.77 18.60 23.34
CA THR A 3 -5.10 18.29 23.85
C THR A 3 -5.19 16.81 24.20
N PHE A 4 -6.06 16.47 25.15
CA PHE A 4 -6.26 15.11 25.58
C PHE A 4 -7.53 14.50 24.98
N VAL A 5 -7.47 13.19 24.72
CA VAL A 5 -8.62 12.38 24.36
C VAL A 5 -8.76 11.30 25.44
N THR A 6 -9.92 11.23 26.04
CA THR A 6 -10.26 10.16 26.96
C THR A 6 -11.05 9.09 26.24
N LEU A 7 -10.53 7.87 26.23
CA LEU A 7 -11.17 6.70 25.64
C LEU A 7 -11.60 5.73 26.73
N GLU A 8 -12.86 5.29 26.69
CA GLU A 8 -13.32 4.14 27.43
C GLU A 8 -13.25 2.91 26.54
N ILE A 9 -12.43 1.94 26.89
CA ILE A 9 -12.19 0.74 26.09
C ILE A 9 -12.57 -0.53 26.84
N ILE A 10 -12.86 -1.58 26.09
CA ILE A 10 -12.90 -2.95 26.58
C ILE A 10 -11.54 -3.57 26.24
N PRO A 11 -10.73 -3.97 27.25
CA PRO A 11 -9.45 -4.65 26.97
C PRO A 11 -9.65 -5.92 26.16
N GLY A 12 -8.71 -6.24 25.25
CA GLY A 12 -8.82 -7.43 24.39
C GLY A 12 -8.68 -8.76 25.16
N ASP A 13 -8.14 -8.71 26.36
CA ASP A 13 -8.00 -9.82 27.31
C ASP A 13 -9.09 -9.85 28.39
N ALA A 14 -10.13 -9.00 28.24
CA ALA A 14 -11.24 -8.97 29.19
C ALA A 14 -12.09 -10.24 29.09
N GLU A 15 -12.47 -10.80 30.26
CA GLU A 15 -13.31 -11.99 30.33
C GLU A 15 -14.72 -11.76 29.77
N ASP A 16 -15.22 -10.53 29.87
CA ASP A 16 -16.52 -10.12 29.34
C ASP A 16 -16.53 -8.62 28.94
N ASN A 17 -17.63 -8.19 28.32
CA ASN A 17 -17.82 -6.82 27.88
C ASN A 17 -18.16 -5.82 29.00
N SER A 18 -18.23 -6.23 30.25
CA SER A 18 -18.49 -5.34 31.41
C SER A 18 -17.23 -4.64 31.89
N VAL A 19 -16.07 -5.21 31.62
CA VAL A 19 -14.78 -4.63 31.99
C VAL A 19 -14.49 -3.39 31.14
N ARG A 20 -14.32 -2.26 31.81
CA ARG A 20 -13.99 -0.99 31.17
C ARG A 20 -12.64 -0.47 31.68
N LYS A 21 -11.87 0.09 30.76
CA LYS A 21 -10.64 0.80 31.08
C LYS A 21 -10.67 2.19 30.45
N ILE A 22 -10.40 3.19 31.26
CA ILE A 22 -10.25 4.57 30.78
C ILE A 22 -8.78 4.79 30.44
N ILE A 23 -8.51 5.26 29.22
CA ILE A 23 -7.18 5.64 28.74
C ILE A 23 -7.25 7.12 28.34
N GLU A 24 -6.36 7.91 28.88
CA GLU A 24 -6.15 9.29 28.46
C GLU A 24 -4.92 9.36 27.56
N ILE A 25 -5.10 9.94 26.36
CA ILE A 25 -4.06 10.06 25.34
C ILE A 25 -3.86 11.53 25.04
N GLU A 26 -2.64 12.03 25.20
CA GLU A 26 -2.25 13.33 24.70
C GLU A 26 -2.10 13.29 23.18
N ARG A 27 -2.71 14.26 22.50
CA ARG A 27 -2.56 14.40 21.05
C ARG A 27 -1.26 15.10 20.72
N GLU A 28 -0.41 14.40 20.02
CA GLU A 28 0.85 14.93 19.49
C GLU A 28 0.83 14.96 17.96
N ILE A 29 1.80 15.65 17.39
CA ILE A 29 2.07 15.56 15.95
C ILE A 29 2.74 14.21 15.69
N VAL A 30 2.09 13.37 14.90
CA VAL A 30 2.67 12.08 14.51
C VAL A 30 3.72 12.32 13.43
N GLU A 31 4.98 12.14 13.76
CA GLU A 31 6.07 12.27 12.79
C GLU A 31 6.02 11.12 11.77
N LEU A 32 5.94 11.46 10.49
CA LEU A 32 5.94 10.49 9.41
C LEU A 32 7.26 9.71 9.30
N GLU A 33 8.33 10.19 9.94
CA GLU A 33 9.65 9.55 9.91
C GLU A 33 9.66 8.19 10.61
N GLU A 34 8.94 8.01 11.70
CA GLU A 34 8.83 6.71 12.38
C GLU A 34 8.17 5.64 11.51
N ARG A 35 7.30 6.06 10.60
CA ARG A 35 6.57 5.22 9.64
C ARG A 35 7.12 5.29 8.24
N ALA A 36 8.30 5.88 8.05
CA ALA A 36 8.94 6.00 6.75
C ALA A 36 9.42 4.63 6.23
N ALA A 37 9.60 4.54 4.92
CA ALA A 37 10.18 3.38 4.28
C ALA A 37 11.59 3.12 4.83
N LYS A 38 11.87 1.86 5.17
CA LYS A 38 13.17 1.40 5.66
C LYS A 38 13.82 0.47 4.65
N SER A 39 15.14 0.41 4.65
CA SER A 39 15.84 -0.48 3.73
C SER A 39 16.97 -1.23 4.42
N LYS A 40 17.27 -2.40 3.87
CA LYS A 40 18.44 -3.20 4.23
C LYS A 40 18.95 -3.97 3.01
N ILE A 41 20.22 -4.33 3.01
CA ILE A 41 20.81 -5.19 1.98
C ILE A 41 21.14 -6.54 2.62
N TYR A 42 20.70 -7.60 1.94
CA TYR A 42 21.02 -8.96 2.31
C TYR A 42 21.95 -9.58 1.25
N SER A 43 23.08 -10.11 1.68
CA SER A 43 24.01 -10.82 0.79
C SER A 43 23.73 -12.32 0.80
N LEU A 44 23.55 -12.90 -0.37
CA LEU A 44 23.32 -14.33 -0.60
C LEU A 44 24.46 -14.90 -1.44
N ASN A 45 25.14 -15.91 -0.91
CA ASN A 45 26.14 -16.68 -1.68
C ASN A 45 25.48 -17.90 -2.31
N LYS A 46 25.51 -17.99 -3.64
CA LYS A 46 24.97 -19.12 -4.40
C LYS A 46 25.91 -19.50 -5.52
N ASN A 47 26.31 -20.76 -5.60
CA ASN A 47 27.19 -21.30 -6.65
C ASN A 47 28.51 -20.50 -6.81
N GLY A 48 29.11 -20.03 -5.71
CA GLY A 48 30.35 -19.27 -5.73
C GLY A 48 30.22 -17.78 -6.13
N SER A 49 29.01 -17.31 -6.37
CA SER A 49 28.71 -15.89 -6.65
C SER A 49 27.97 -15.26 -5.47
N GLU A 50 28.36 -14.06 -5.11
CA GLU A 50 27.62 -13.22 -4.14
C GLU A 50 26.57 -12.40 -4.87
N TYR A 51 25.35 -12.44 -4.35
CA TYR A 51 24.22 -11.63 -4.80
C TYR A 51 23.76 -10.71 -3.68
N LYS A 52 23.50 -9.46 -4.00
CA LYS A 52 22.98 -8.46 -3.07
C LYS A 52 21.49 -8.21 -3.34
N ILE A 53 20.66 -8.50 -2.35
CA ILE A 53 19.21 -8.27 -2.40
C ILE A 53 18.89 -7.05 -1.54
N GLY A 54 18.40 -5.99 -2.15
CA GLY A 54 17.88 -4.82 -1.44
C GLY A 54 16.45 -5.09 -0.98
N ILE A 55 16.19 -4.94 0.31
CA ILE A 55 14.84 -5.09 0.88
C ILE A 55 14.36 -3.70 1.26
N ILE A 56 13.16 -3.34 0.78
CA ILE A 56 12.46 -2.11 1.11
C ILE A 56 11.23 -2.49 1.92
N ASP A 57 11.24 -2.16 3.21
CA ASP A 57 10.09 -2.29 4.09
C ASP A 57 9.25 -1.01 3.97
N LEU A 58 8.07 -1.14 3.39
CA LEU A 58 7.16 -0.04 3.14
C LEU A 58 5.88 -0.22 3.97
N PRO A 59 5.77 0.44 5.13
CA PRO A 59 4.65 0.23 6.06
C PRO A 59 3.33 0.87 5.59
N SER A 60 3.38 1.91 4.74
CA SER A 60 2.21 2.55 4.16
C SER A 60 2.60 3.38 2.93
N PHE A 61 1.61 3.77 2.12
CA PHE A 61 1.78 4.75 1.03
C PHE A 61 1.51 6.15 1.56
N TYR A 62 2.45 6.65 2.39
CA TYR A 62 2.32 7.93 3.09
C TYR A 62 2.61 9.11 2.18
N LEU A 63 1.93 10.23 2.50
CA LEU A 63 2.09 11.53 1.87
C LEU A 63 1.82 12.61 2.92
N ASP A 64 2.74 13.53 3.08
CA ASP A 64 2.47 14.79 3.79
C ASP A 64 1.58 15.66 2.92
N PHE A 65 0.28 15.57 3.17
CA PHE A 65 -0.75 16.20 2.35
C PHE A 65 -0.70 17.72 2.46
N GLU A 66 -0.41 18.24 3.64
CA GLU A 66 -0.36 19.70 3.90
C GLU A 66 0.83 20.32 3.18
N ALA A 67 2.03 19.78 3.37
CA ALA A 67 3.22 20.25 2.68
C ALA A 67 3.11 20.06 1.16
N TRP A 68 2.48 18.95 0.71
CA TRP A 68 2.24 18.71 -0.72
C TRP A 68 1.29 19.76 -1.31
N GLN A 69 0.19 20.08 -0.63
CA GLN A 69 -0.75 21.15 -1.06
C GLN A 69 -0.10 22.54 -1.04
N ALA A 70 0.75 22.79 -0.05
CA ALA A 70 1.54 24.03 0.04
C ALA A 70 2.65 24.12 -1.02
N ARG A 71 2.82 23.06 -1.85
CA ARG A 71 3.89 22.92 -2.86
C ARG A 71 5.29 23.00 -2.27
N ASP A 72 5.47 22.56 -1.02
CA ASP A 72 6.80 22.43 -0.43
C ASP A 72 7.59 21.37 -1.23
N PRO A 73 8.75 21.69 -1.82
CA PRO A 73 9.54 20.73 -2.57
C PRO A 73 10.06 19.58 -1.69
N ASN A 74 10.14 19.78 -0.39
CA ASN A 74 10.64 18.81 0.59
C ASN A 74 9.55 17.96 1.26
N TYR A 75 8.28 18.04 0.79
CA TYR A 75 7.22 17.22 1.39
C TYR A 75 7.61 15.76 1.47
N LYS A 76 7.30 15.13 2.59
CA LYS A 76 7.59 13.71 2.85
C LYS A 76 6.62 12.83 2.07
N SER A 77 7.13 11.82 1.36
CA SER A 77 6.28 10.84 0.69
C SER A 77 6.99 9.52 0.42
N SER A 78 6.21 8.45 0.39
CA SER A 78 6.70 7.09 0.19
C SER A 78 7.44 6.92 -1.14
N SER A 79 6.95 7.53 -2.22
CA SER A 79 7.59 7.44 -3.53
C SER A 79 8.94 8.16 -3.60
N LYS A 80 9.10 9.29 -2.90
CA LYS A 80 10.39 9.98 -2.80
C LYS A 80 11.40 9.16 -2.01
N ASP A 81 10.99 8.65 -0.84
CA ASP A 81 11.88 7.87 0.01
C ASP A 81 12.32 6.58 -0.69
N VAL A 82 11.40 5.85 -1.32
CA VAL A 82 11.74 4.66 -2.09
C VAL A 82 12.67 5.00 -3.27
N LYS A 83 12.45 6.12 -3.95
CA LYS A 83 13.37 6.56 -5.02
C LYS A 83 14.79 6.76 -4.49
N ASN A 84 14.95 7.44 -3.36
CA ASN A 84 16.26 7.67 -2.73
C ASN A 84 16.92 6.33 -2.34
N ILE A 85 16.15 5.41 -1.76
CA ILE A 85 16.63 4.06 -1.42
C ILE A 85 17.11 3.32 -2.69
N LEU A 86 16.36 3.39 -3.79
CA LEU A 86 16.76 2.74 -5.05
C LEU A 86 18.02 3.36 -5.65
N GLU A 87 18.21 4.66 -5.52
CA GLU A 87 19.44 5.34 -5.92
C GLU A 87 20.66 4.87 -5.10
N ASP A 88 20.48 4.68 -3.78
CA ASP A 88 21.51 4.16 -2.91
C ASP A 88 21.80 2.68 -3.18
N PHE A 89 20.79 1.87 -3.48
CA PHE A 89 20.99 0.49 -3.92
C PHE A 89 21.80 0.37 -5.21
N LYS A 90 21.60 1.29 -6.16
CA LYS A 90 22.42 1.34 -7.39
C LYS A 90 23.90 1.62 -7.08
N LYS A 91 24.17 2.60 -6.19
CA LYS A 91 25.54 2.92 -5.76
C LYS A 91 26.24 1.74 -5.08
N GLN A 92 25.47 0.90 -4.37
CA GLN A 92 25.98 -0.28 -3.66
C GLN A 92 25.97 -1.55 -4.52
N SER A 93 25.65 -1.42 -5.83
CA SER A 93 25.62 -2.53 -6.78
C SER A 93 24.66 -3.66 -6.39
N VAL A 94 23.49 -3.31 -5.85
CA VAL A 94 22.42 -4.27 -5.53
C VAL A 94 21.92 -4.93 -6.82
N ASP A 95 21.67 -6.26 -6.77
CA ASP A 95 21.31 -7.07 -7.94
C ASP A 95 19.80 -7.18 -8.13
N ALA A 96 19.05 -7.27 -7.04
CA ALA A 96 17.59 -7.39 -7.06
C ALA A 96 16.96 -6.66 -5.88
N VAL A 97 15.67 -6.31 -6.00
CA VAL A 97 14.91 -5.62 -4.94
C VAL A 97 13.70 -6.44 -4.54
N LEU A 98 13.46 -6.53 -3.23
CA LEU A 98 12.23 -7.01 -2.62
C LEU A 98 11.51 -5.83 -1.96
N VAL A 99 10.28 -5.53 -2.40
CA VAL A 99 9.41 -4.55 -1.75
C VAL A 99 8.48 -5.30 -0.80
N ASP A 100 8.64 -5.08 0.49
CA ASP A 100 7.82 -5.73 1.52
C ASP A 100 6.60 -4.86 1.84
N LEU A 101 5.42 -5.33 1.46
CA LEU A 101 4.12 -4.72 1.69
C LEU A 101 3.28 -5.50 2.71
N ARG A 102 3.85 -6.44 3.42
CA ARG A 102 3.12 -7.16 4.47
C ARG A 102 2.64 -6.18 5.54
N ASN A 103 1.38 -6.31 5.94
CA ASN A 103 0.70 -5.44 6.89
C ASN A 103 0.55 -3.97 6.42
N ASN A 104 0.80 -3.68 5.15
CA ASN A 104 0.58 -2.37 4.56
C ASN A 104 -0.88 -2.25 4.09
N SER A 105 -1.70 -1.56 4.85
CA SER A 105 -3.13 -1.35 4.57
C SER A 105 -3.43 -0.34 3.45
N GLY A 106 -2.39 0.18 2.77
CA GLY A 106 -2.53 1.13 1.68
C GLY A 106 -2.06 2.54 2.05
N GLY A 107 -2.79 3.54 1.59
CA GLY A 107 -2.48 4.96 1.78
C GLY A 107 -2.89 5.81 0.57
N ALA A 108 -2.09 6.81 0.24
CA ALA A 108 -2.39 7.75 -0.83
C ALA A 108 -2.31 7.09 -2.22
N LEU A 109 -3.40 7.19 -2.98
CA LEU A 109 -3.51 6.64 -4.34
C LEU A 109 -2.44 7.23 -5.28
N THR A 110 -2.17 8.54 -5.15
CA THR A 110 -1.11 9.24 -5.90
C THR A 110 0.27 8.65 -5.65
N GLU A 111 0.53 8.19 -4.42
CA GLU A 111 1.81 7.58 -4.07
C GLU A 111 1.93 6.16 -4.63
N ALA A 112 0.85 5.36 -4.63
CA ALA A 112 0.85 4.06 -5.31
C ALA A 112 1.19 4.20 -6.80
N ASN A 113 0.60 5.20 -7.47
CA ASN A 113 0.87 5.49 -8.86
C ASN A 113 2.34 5.89 -9.11
N LYS A 114 2.85 6.88 -8.36
CA LYS A 114 4.24 7.34 -8.49
C LYS A 114 5.23 6.23 -8.19
N LEU A 115 4.98 5.45 -7.13
CA LEU A 115 5.85 4.36 -6.73
C LEU A 115 5.87 3.25 -7.80
N THR A 116 4.74 2.89 -8.40
CA THR A 116 4.67 1.97 -9.54
C THR A 116 5.55 2.45 -10.67
N GLY A 117 5.49 3.74 -11.01
CA GLY A 117 6.32 4.34 -12.06
C GLY A 117 7.83 4.27 -11.80
N LEU A 118 8.29 4.09 -10.55
CA LEU A 118 9.71 3.85 -10.26
C LEU A 118 10.21 2.49 -10.79
N PHE A 119 9.31 1.54 -10.98
CA PHE A 119 9.62 0.17 -11.39
C PHE A 119 9.14 -0.17 -12.80
N THR A 120 8.13 0.51 -13.32
CA THR A 120 7.55 0.26 -14.65
C THR A 120 7.93 1.38 -15.62
N SER A 121 7.85 1.11 -16.91
CA SER A 121 7.83 2.14 -17.94
C SER A 121 6.47 2.86 -17.92
N ALA A 122 6.31 3.91 -18.74
CA ALA A 122 5.04 4.63 -18.86
C ALA A 122 3.85 3.70 -19.14
N GLY A 123 2.71 3.99 -18.50
CA GLY A 123 1.48 3.21 -18.65
C GLY A 123 0.51 3.50 -17.52
N ALA A 124 -0.70 2.95 -17.62
CA ALA A 124 -1.68 3.03 -16.55
C ALA A 124 -1.27 2.15 -15.37
N THR A 125 -1.38 2.66 -14.16
CA THR A 125 -1.19 1.88 -12.92
C THR A 125 -2.49 1.18 -12.51
N LEU A 126 -3.62 1.81 -12.82
CA LEU A 126 -4.97 1.33 -12.53
C LEU A 126 -5.96 2.01 -13.48
N GLN A 127 -7.20 1.57 -13.40
CA GLN A 127 -8.34 2.20 -14.05
C GLN A 127 -9.37 2.55 -12.99
N ILE A 128 -10.01 3.73 -13.10
CA ILE A 128 -11.07 4.17 -12.20
C ILE A 128 -12.38 4.15 -12.99
N LYS A 129 -13.40 3.49 -12.45
CA LYS A 129 -14.75 3.54 -12.97
C LYS A 129 -15.59 4.46 -12.10
N GLU A 130 -16.02 5.57 -12.69
CA GLU A 130 -16.89 6.55 -12.07
C GLU A 130 -18.35 6.06 -12.01
N SER A 131 -19.16 6.68 -11.17
CA SER A 131 -20.58 6.37 -11.01
C SER A 131 -21.41 6.55 -12.30
N ASN A 132 -20.95 7.42 -13.21
CA ASN A 132 -21.57 7.62 -14.54
C ASN A 132 -21.20 6.53 -15.56
N GLY A 133 -20.33 5.57 -15.18
CA GLY A 133 -19.85 4.48 -16.04
C GLY A 133 -18.57 4.79 -16.82
N ASN A 134 -18.04 6.01 -16.77
CA ASN A 134 -16.78 6.34 -17.42
C ASN A 134 -15.62 5.57 -16.80
N ILE A 135 -14.72 5.10 -17.65
CA ILE A 135 -13.48 4.42 -17.26
C ILE A 135 -12.31 5.32 -17.59
N ILE A 136 -11.56 5.70 -16.57
CA ILE A 136 -10.41 6.60 -16.66
C ILE A 136 -9.15 5.83 -16.33
N PRO A 137 -8.25 5.55 -17.30
CA PRO A 137 -6.93 5.02 -17.01
C PRO A 137 -6.14 6.04 -16.20
N TRP A 138 -5.52 5.58 -15.11
CA TRP A 138 -4.73 6.43 -14.23
C TRP A 138 -3.31 5.93 -14.15
N GLY A 139 -2.37 6.76 -14.58
CA GLY A 139 -0.94 6.49 -14.60
C GLY A 139 -0.16 7.79 -14.84
N ASP A 140 1.13 7.79 -14.59
CA ASP A 140 1.99 8.93 -14.90
C ASP A 140 2.97 8.57 -16.00
N ALA A 141 2.72 9.11 -17.20
CA ALA A 141 3.59 8.93 -18.36
C ALA A 141 4.96 9.62 -18.23
N ARG A 142 5.16 10.44 -17.20
CA ARG A 142 6.37 11.25 -17.00
C ARG A 142 7.35 10.64 -16.01
N VAL A 143 6.96 9.60 -15.28
CA VAL A 143 7.84 8.95 -14.30
C VAL A 143 8.90 8.16 -15.05
N ARG A 144 10.18 8.45 -14.78
CA ARG A 144 11.28 7.65 -15.29
C ARG A 144 11.48 6.45 -14.35
N GLN A 145 11.49 5.26 -14.93
CA GLN A 145 11.83 4.04 -14.22
C GLN A 145 13.16 4.20 -13.47
N ALA A 146 13.08 4.07 -12.13
CA ALA A 146 14.24 4.18 -11.26
C ALA A 146 14.97 2.84 -11.10
N TRP A 147 14.26 1.69 -11.25
CA TRP A 147 14.81 0.36 -11.08
C TRP A 147 14.38 -0.57 -12.23
N SER A 148 15.35 -1.04 -13.02
CA SER A 148 15.12 -1.95 -14.15
C SER A 148 15.59 -3.40 -13.91
N LYS A 149 16.40 -3.63 -12.86
CA LYS A 149 16.89 -4.97 -12.48
C LYS A 149 15.76 -5.83 -11.88
N PRO A 150 15.96 -7.13 -11.61
CA PRO A 150 14.95 -8.00 -11.02
C PRO A 150 14.33 -7.43 -9.74
N MET A 151 13.04 -7.73 -9.58
CA MET A 151 12.30 -7.35 -8.37
C MET A 151 11.23 -8.38 -8.02
N ALA A 152 10.84 -8.37 -6.74
CA ALA A 152 9.66 -9.06 -6.24
C ALA A 152 8.91 -8.17 -5.24
N VAL A 153 7.64 -8.48 -5.02
CA VAL A 153 6.78 -7.82 -4.03
C VAL A 153 6.30 -8.88 -3.05
N LEU A 154 6.50 -8.65 -1.76
CA LEU A 154 6.04 -9.53 -0.71
C LEU A 154 4.74 -8.98 -0.12
N VAL A 155 3.69 -9.80 -0.10
CA VAL A 155 2.35 -9.43 0.35
C VAL A 155 1.79 -10.42 1.36
N ASN A 156 0.82 -9.96 2.16
CA ASN A 156 0.04 -10.83 3.03
C ASN A 156 -1.44 -10.39 3.05
N ARG A 157 -2.25 -11.05 3.88
CA ARG A 157 -3.68 -10.80 3.98
C ARG A 157 -4.04 -9.37 4.40
N TYR A 158 -3.13 -8.63 5.03
CA TYR A 158 -3.31 -7.23 5.42
C TYR A 158 -2.79 -6.22 4.38
N SER A 159 -2.17 -6.68 3.29
CA SER A 159 -1.84 -5.81 2.16
C SER A 159 -3.12 -5.40 1.46
N ALA A 160 -3.47 -4.10 1.50
CA ALA A 160 -4.77 -3.62 1.04
C ALA A 160 -4.67 -2.34 0.18
N SER A 161 -5.69 -2.09 -0.65
CA SER A 161 -5.88 -0.79 -1.34
C SER A 161 -4.68 -0.39 -2.20
N ALA A 162 -3.93 0.67 -1.85
CA ALA A 162 -2.74 1.12 -2.57
C ALA A 162 -1.67 0.03 -2.73
N SER A 163 -1.53 -0.88 -1.74
CA SER A 163 -0.65 -2.05 -1.84
C SER A 163 -1.11 -3.01 -2.94
N GLU A 164 -2.42 -3.19 -3.08
CA GLU A 164 -3.00 -4.05 -4.11
C GLU A 164 -2.88 -3.43 -5.50
N ILE A 165 -2.97 -2.10 -5.58
CA ILE A 165 -2.73 -1.36 -6.82
C ILE A 165 -1.30 -1.57 -7.30
N PHE A 166 -0.33 -1.36 -6.40
CA PHE A 166 1.08 -1.54 -6.73
C PHE A 166 1.39 -3.00 -7.10
N ALA A 167 1.02 -3.96 -6.25
CA ALA A 167 1.28 -5.38 -6.49
C ALA A 167 0.59 -5.87 -7.78
N GLY A 168 -0.66 -5.46 -8.01
CA GLY A 168 -1.42 -5.79 -9.21
C GLY A 168 -0.78 -5.23 -10.48
N ALA A 169 -0.31 -3.98 -10.47
CA ALA A 169 0.39 -3.39 -11.62
C ALA A 169 1.71 -4.11 -11.91
N ILE A 170 2.52 -4.44 -10.88
CA ILE A 170 3.77 -5.20 -11.05
C ILE A 170 3.48 -6.57 -11.69
N GLN A 171 2.41 -7.25 -11.27
CA GLN A 171 2.00 -8.54 -11.81
C GLN A 171 1.47 -8.40 -13.25
N ASP A 172 0.56 -7.47 -13.53
CA ASP A 172 -0.06 -7.28 -14.84
C ASP A 172 0.98 -6.90 -15.93
N TYR A 173 1.98 -6.11 -15.56
CA TYR A 173 3.10 -5.79 -16.45
C TYR A 173 4.19 -6.86 -16.51
N GLN A 174 4.04 -7.96 -15.77
CA GLN A 174 5.08 -9.02 -15.65
C GLN A 174 6.44 -8.42 -15.26
N ARG A 175 6.42 -7.34 -14.48
CA ARG A 175 7.61 -6.59 -14.09
C ARG A 175 8.41 -7.30 -13.00
N GLY A 176 7.75 -8.06 -12.18
CA GLY A 176 8.32 -8.83 -11.07
C GLY A 176 7.34 -9.85 -10.55
N LEU A 177 7.76 -10.65 -9.57
CA LEU A 177 6.93 -11.66 -8.93
C LEU A 177 6.23 -11.09 -7.70
N VAL A 178 4.97 -11.42 -7.52
CA VAL A 178 4.23 -11.20 -6.28
C VAL A 178 4.29 -12.49 -5.46
N ILE A 179 4.80 -12.39 -4.22
CA ILE A 179 5.07 -13.55 -3.35
C ILE A 179 4.32 -13.35 -2.04
N GLY A 180 3.73 -14.41 -1.50
CA GLY A 180 3.11 -14.36 -0.19
C GLY A 180 1.73 -14.96 -0.13
N GLN A 181 0.77 -14.21 0.38
CA GLN A 181 -0.62 -14.66 0.57
C GLN A 181 -1.56 -13.75 -0.23
N ARG A 182 -2.75 -14.28 -0.56
CA ARG A 182 -3.82 -13.46 -1.17
C ARG A 182 -4.04 -12.20 -0.32
N THR A 183 -4.10 -11.04 -0.97
CA THR A 183 -4.26 -9.74 -0.30
C THR A 183 -5.68 -9.51 0.22
N PHE A 184 -5.93 -8.35 0.81
CA PHE A 184 -7.17 -8.02 1.55
C PHE A 184 -8.42 -7.98 0.66
N GLY A 185 -8.33 -7.39 -0.53
CA GLY A 185 -9.46 -7.27 -1.46
C GLY A 185 -10.20 -5.93 -1.42
N LYS A 186 -9.56 -4.83 -1.04
CA LYS A 186 -10.20 -3.51 -1.05
C LYS A 186 -10.02 -2.83 -2.41
N GLY A 187 -11.08 -2.79 -3.21
CA GLY A 187 -11.12 -2.21 -4.56
C GLY A 187 -11.86 -0.88 -4.68
N THR A 188 -12.08 -0.17 -3.57
CA THR A 188 -12.82 1.10 -3.54
C THR A 188 -11.92 2.30 -3.31
N VAL A 189 -12.27 3.43 -3.94
CA VAL A 189 -11.69 4.75 -3.69
C VAL A 189 -12.60 5.52 -2.74
N GLN A 190 -12.01 6.11 -1.72
CA GLN A 190 -12.72 6.87 -0.70
C GLN A 190 -12.21 8.31 -0.70
N ARG A 191 -13.14 9.25 -0.57
CA ARG A 191 -12.89 10.68 -0.37
C ARG A 191 -13.16 11.08 1.08
N LEU A 192 -12.39 12.04 1.58
CA LEU A 192 -12.63 12.70 2.85
C LEU A 192 -13.23 14.07 2.58
N ASP A 193 -14.43 14.31 3.08
CA ASP A 193 -15.10 15.60 3.05
C ASP A 193 -15.07 16.22 4.44
N ASN A 194 -14.62 17.47 4.52
CA ASN A 194 -14.66 18.22 5.76
C ASN A 194 -16.10 18.69 6.03
N LEU A 195 -16.57 18.44 7.23
CA LEU A 195 -17.85 18.95 7.73
C LEU A 195 -17.60 20.12 8.69
N SER A 196 -18.68 20.79 9.12
CA SER A 196 -18.58 21.81 10.17
C SER A 196 -17.97 21.29 11.46
N GLU A 197 -18.24 20.01 11.75
CA GLU A 197 -17.63 19.26 12.84
C GLU A 197 -17.21 17.88 12.34
N GLY A 198 -15.88 17.61 12.35
CA GLY A 198 -15.33 16.35 11.94
C GLY A 198 -15.17 16.18 10.42
N GLN A 199 -15.08 14.92 9.98
CA GLN A 199 -14.86 14.54 8.59
C GLN A 199 -15.75 13.36 8.22
N LEU A 200 -16.24 13.36 6.99
CA LEU A 200 -16.97 12.25 6.39
C LEU A 200 -16.06 11.53 5.40
N LYS A 201 -15.90 10.23 5.56
CA LYS A 201 -15.23 9.36 4.61
C LYS A 201 -16.27 8.62 3.78
N ILE A 202 -16.33 8.92 2.48
CA ILE A 202 -17.34 8.37 1.57
C ILE A 202 -16.68 7.61 0.41
N THR A 203 -17.22 6.45 0.07
CA THR A 203 -16.84 5.70 -1.12
C THR A 203 -17.48 6.35 -2.36
N GLU A 204 -16.66 6.71 -3.36
CA GLU A 204 -17.14 7.39 -4.57
C GLU A 204 -16.93 6.61 -5.86
N SER A 205 -15.94 5.71 -5.91
CA SER A 205 -15.63 4.95 -7.11
C SER A 205 -14.96 3.61 -6.79
N LYS A 206 -14.86 2.74 -7.81
CA LYS A 206 -14.08 1.52 -7.78
C LYS A 206 -12.85 1.68 -8.66
N PHE A 207 -11.76 1.05 -8.25
CA PHE A 207 -10.60 0.92 -9.11
C PHE A 207 -10.44 -0.52 -9.61
N TYR A 208 -9.79 -0.63 -10.75
CA TYR A 208 -9.54 -1.88 -11.45
C TYR A 208 -8.07 -1.96 -11.83
N ARG A 209 -7.57 -3.17 -11.92
CA ARG A 209 -6.23 -3.47 -12.42
C ARG A 209 -6.09 -3.03 -13.88
N VAL A 210 -4.85 -3.03 -14.37
CA VAL A 210 -4.58 -2.80 -15.81
C VAL A 210 -5.27 -3.85 -16.68
N SER A 211 -5.38 -5.09 -16.18
CA SER A 211 -6.13 -6.20 -16.83
C SER A 211 -7.65 -5.99 -16.91
N GLY A 212 -8.19 -5.01 -16.18
CA GLY A 212 -9.63 -4.77 -16.05
C GLY A 212 -10.30 -5.51 -14.89
N ASP A 213 -9.61 -6.39 -14.19
CA ASP A 213 -10.14 -7.10 -13.03
C ASP A 213 -10.21 -6.18 -11.80
N SER A 214 -11.29 -6.28 -11.01
CA SER A 214 -11.37 -5.60 -9.71
C SER A 214 -10.54 -6.35 -8.67
N THR A 215 -9.94 -5.62 -7.72
CA THR A 215 -9.39 -6.23 -6.49
C THR A 215 -10.47 -6.43 -5.42
N GLN A 216 -11.65 -5.84 -5.61
CA GLN A 216 -12.74 -5.88 -4.62
C GLN A 216 -13.11 -7.32 -4.25
N SER A 217 -13.13 -7.61 -2.95
CA SER A 217 -13.43 -8.89 -2.33
C SER A 217 -12.47 -10.05 -2.66
N ARG A 218 -11.71 -9.97 -3.75
CA ARG A 218 -10.78 -11.04 -4.19
C ARG A 218 -9.33 -10.76 -3.84
N GLY A 219 -8.91 -9.49 -3.87
CA GLY A 219 -7.51 -9.13 -3.71
C GLY A 219 -6.64 -9.51 -4.89
N ILE A 220 -5.34 -9.61 -4.64
CA ILE A 220 -4.32 -10.09 -5.56
C ILE A 220 -3.91 -11.49 -5.13
N ASP A 221 -4.03 -12.45 -6.03
CA ASP A 221 -3.44 -13.78 -5.85
C ASP A 221 -1.94 -13.70 -6.18
N PRO A 222 -1.06 -14.11 -5.26
CA PRO A 222 0.38 -14.08 -5.52
C PRO A 222 0.80 -15.13 -6.56
N ASP A 223 1.90 -14.85 -7.29
CA ASP A 223 2.50 -15.81 -8.24
C ASP A 223 3.16 -16.98 -7.51
N ILE A 224 3.69 -16.72 -6.30
CA ILE A 224 4.24 -17.73 -5.40
C ILE A 224 3.51 -17.64 -4.07
N VAL A 225 2.71 -18.66 -3.77
CA VAL A 225 1.91 -18.73 -2.54
C VAL A 225 2.76 -19.23 -1.38
N LEU A 226 2.77 -18.47 -0.28
CA LEU A 226 3.35 -18.91 1.00
C LEU A 226 2.23 -19.35 1.96
N PRO A 227 2.51 -20.29 2.90
CA PRO A 227 1.55 -20.67 3.92
C PRO A 227 1.01 -19.48 4.70
N SER A 228 -0.29 -19.50 5.00
CA SER A 228 -0.98 -18.49 5.78
C SER A 228 -1.44 -19.04 7.13
N THR A 229 -1.29 -18.24 8.18
CA THR A 229 -1.93 -18.47 9.47
C THR A 229 -3.29 -17.78 9.58
N TRP A 230 -3.63 -16.95 8.59
CA TRP A 230 -4.88 -16.20 8.56
C TRP A 230 -5.94 -16.91 7.73
N ASP A 231 -7.13 -16.99 8.27
CA ASP A 231 -8.28 -17.49 7.55
C ASP A 231 -8.84 -16.39 6.62
N ILE A 232 -8.98 -16.75 5.34
CA ILE A 232 -9.51 -15.86 4.30
C ILE A 232 -10.99 -15.47 4.60
N GLU A 233 -11.73 -16.32 5.28
CA GLU A 233 -13.14 -16.08 5.59
C GLU A 233 -13.31 -15.06 6.74
N THR A 234 -12.31 -14.93 7.59
CA THR A 234 -12.37 -14.04 8.77
C THR A 234 -11.64 -12.72 8.57
N VAL A 235 -10.67 -12.65 7.66
CA VAL A 235 -9.88 -11.44 7.39
C VAL A 235 -9.98 -11.10 5.92
N GLY A 236 -10.39 -9.88 5.59
CA GLY A 236 -10.46 -9.35 4.23
C GLY A 236 -11.77 -8.62 3.95
N GLU A 237 -11.85 -7.96 2.81
CA GLU A 237 -13.04 -7.22 2.40
C GLU A 237 -14.27 -8.13 2.28
N SER A 238 -14.07 -9.35 1.80
CA SER A 238 -15.14 -10.36 1.65
C SER A 238 -15.75 -10.82 2.98
N SER A 239 -15.09 -10.59 4.11
CA SER A 239 -15.64 -10.91 5.45
C SER A 239 -16.61 -9.85 5.97
N LEU A 240 -16.66 -8.66 5.32
CA LEU A 240 -17.56 -7.59 5.72
C LEU A 240 -19.00 -7.86 5.22
N PRO A 241 -20.03 -7.69 6.06
CA PRO A 241 -21.41 -8.05 5.69
C PRO A 241 -21.98 -7.20 4.53
N THR A 242 -21.42 -6.02 4.29
CA THR A 242 -21.91 -5.06 3.27
C THR A 242 -20.88 -4.73 2.19
N HIS A 243 -19.92 -5.65 1.95
CA HIS A 243 -18.91 -5.45 0.92
C HIS A 243 -19.54 -5.39 -0.49
N LEU A 244 -18.95 -4.57 -1.37
CA LEU A 244 -19.35 -4.54 -2.78
C LEU A 244 -18.88 -5.83 -3.50
N PRO A 245 -19.68 -6.32 -4.47
CA PRO A 245 -19.28 -7.51 -5.22
C PRO A 245 -18.07 -7.24 -6.12
N TRP A 246 -17.36 -8.30 -6.42
CA TRP A 246 -16.33 -8.30 -7.45
C TRP A 246 -16.96 -8.11 -8.83
N ASP A 247 -16.31 -7.37 -9.71
CA ASP A 247 -16.66 -7.20 -11.11
C ASP A 247 -15.42 -6.95 -11.98
N LYS A 248 -15.64 -6.77 -13.27
CA LYS A 248 -14.62 -6.52 -14.29
C LYS A 248 -15.08 -5.47 -15.27
N ILE A 249 -14.17 -4.71 -15.87
CA ILE A 249 -14.42 -3.74 -16.94
C ILE A 249 -13.75 -4.17 -18.24
#